data_6e6b2afeda15508c258430b11965ca95
#
_entry.id   6e6b2afeda15508c258430b11965ca95
#
_cell.length_a   1.000
_cell.length_b   1.000
_cell.length_c   1.000
_cell.angle_alpha   90.00
_cell.angle_beta   90.00
_cell.angle_gamma   90.00
#
_symmetry.space_group_name_H-M   'P 1'
#
loop_
_entity.id
_entity.type
_entity.pdbx_description
1 polymer ?
#
loop_
_entity_poly.entity_id
_entity_poly.type
_entity_poly.pdbx_seq_one_letter_code
_entity_poly.pdbx_strand_id
1 'polypeptide(L)'
;MTQFITHKWLAALGLASSIAAFPALAAKDVVVAVGSNFTTLDPYDANDTLSQAVAKSFYQGLFGLDKDMKVKNVLAKGYTVSDDGLTYTITLRQGVKFQDGADFDAAAVKANLDRASNPDNHLKRYNLYKNIAKTEVVDPATVKITLKQPFSAFINILAHPATAMISPQALEKYGKDIGFHPVGTGPYQLETWNQTDFVKVKKFAGYWQQGLPKLDSITWRPVTDNNTRAAMLQTGEAQFAFPIPYEQAALLAKNKNLELVASPSIMQRYISMNVTQKPFDNPKVREALNYAINRQALVKVAFAGYATPATGVVPPSIAYAQSYQPWPYDPAKARELLKEAGYPDGF
;
A
#
# COMPACT_ATOMS: atom_id res chain seq x y z
N MET A 1 -85.43 -45.22 -25.21
CA MET A 1 -84.34 -44.54 -25.98
C MET A 1 -83.34 -43.98 -24.99
N THR A 2 -82.29 -44.70 -24.74
CA THR A 2 -81.34 -44.39 -23.71
C THR A 2 -79.95 -44.33 -24.37
N GLN A 3 -79.35 -43.12 -24.38
CA GLN A 3 -78.02 -42.95 -24.93
C GLN A 3 -76.99 -42.99 -23.74
N PHE A 4 -76.01 -43.84 -23.85
CA PHE A 4 -74.87 -43.95 -22.96
C PHE A 4 -73.79 -42.97 -23.38
N ILE A 5 -73.32 -42.08 -22.45
CA ILE A 5 -72.18 -41.21 -22.65
C ILE A 5 -71.01 -41.86 -21.93
N THR A 6 -69.98 -42.24 -22.66
CA THR A 6 -68.72 -42.76 -22.17
C THR A 6 -67.75 -41.60 -21.83
N HIS A 7 -67.32 -41.47 -20.58
CA HIS A 7 -66.29 -40.53 -20.16
C HIS A 7 -64.89 -41.13 -20.41
N LYS A 8 -64.10 -40.45 -21.24
CA LYS A 8 -62.65 -40.71 -21.38
C LYS A 8 -61.92 -39.96 -20.33
N TRP A 9 -61.22 -40.64 -19.46
CA TRP A 9 -60.27 -40.07 -18.53
C TRP A 9 -58.96 -39.77 -19.26
N LEU A 10 -58.56 -38.46 -19.33
CA LEU A 10 -57.24 -38.00 -19.75
C LEU A 10 -56.37 -37.89 -18.50
N ALA A 11 -55.45 -38.81 -18.36
CA ALA A 11 -54.38 -38.71 -17.33
C ALA A 11 -53.33 -37.67 -17.76
N ALA A 12 -53.32 -36.49 -17.15
CA ALA A 12 -52.25 -35.50 -17.30
C ALA A 12 -51.06 -35.89 -16.40
N LEU A 13 -49.98 -36.38 -17.03
CA LEU A 13 -48.68 -36.53 -16.36
C LEU A 13 -48.09 -35.12 -16.13
N GLY A 14 -48.16 -34.64 -14.89
CA GLY A 14 -47.46 -33.47 -14.45
C GLY A 14 -45.94 -33.79 -14.25
N LEU A 15 -45.09 -33.35 -15.18
CA LEU A 15 -43.64 -33.34 -14.98
C LEU A 15 -43.29 -32.27 -13.92
N ALA A 16 -43.09 -32.66 -12.67
CA ALA A 16 -42.54 -31.80 -11.64
C ALA A 16 -41.05 -31.64 -11.89
N SER A 17 -40.65 -30.57 -12.59
CA SER A 17 -39.28 -30.14 -12.67
C SER A 17 -38.84 -29.62 -11.31
N SER A 18 -38.17 -30.44 -10.51
CA SER A 18 -37.46 -30.00 -9.29
C SER A 18 -36.26 -29.14 -9.71
N ILE A 19 -36.46 -27.82 -9.71
CA ILE A 19 -35.36 -26.86 -9.78
C ILE A 19 -34.62 -27.01 -8.48
N ALA A 20 -33.46 -27.70 -8.48
CA ALA A 20 -32.52 -27.70 -7.38
C ALA A 20 -32.01 -26.27 -7.23
N ALA A 21 -32.58 -25.53 -6.29
CA ALA A 21 -32.02 -24.24 -5.87
C ALA A 21 -30.66 -24.51 -5.19
N PHE A 22 -29.60 -24.40 -5.97
CA PHE A 22 -28.27 -24.30 -5.38
C PHE A 22 -28.26 -23.03 -4.48
N PRO A 23 -27.83 -23.11 -3.22
CA PRO A 23 -27.69 -21.92 -2.42
C PRO A 23 -26.71 -21.00 -3.14
N ALA A 24 -27.19 -19.86 -3.62
CA ALA A 24 -26.34 -18.80 -4.12
C ALA A 24 -25.44 -18.39 -2.94
N LEU A 25 -24.16 -18.76 -3.00
CA LEU A 25 -23.17 -18.25 -2.06
C LEU A 25 -23.20 -16.73 -2.21
N ALA A 26 -23.63 -16.04 -1.14
CA ALA A 26 -23.64 -14.58 -1.13
C ALA A 26 -22.25 -14.07 -1.49
N ALA A 27 -22.16 -13.16 -2.45
CA ALA A 27 -20.92 -12.55 -2.87
C ALA A 27 -20.23 -11.91 -1.66
N LYS A 28 -18.93 -12.16 -1.52
CA LYS A 28 -18.11 -11.60 -0.42
C LYS A 28 -17.49 -10.27 -0.88
N ASP A 29 -18.36 -9.28 -1.00
CA ASP A 29 -17.98 -7.93 -1.42
C ASP A 29 -17.70 -7.04 -0.23
N VAL A 30 -16.68 -6.20 -0.32
CA VAL A 30 -16.32 -5.22 0.72
C VAL A 30 -16.12 -3.84 0.14
N VAL A 31 -16.56 -2.84 0.90
CA VAL A 31 -16.26 -1.43 0.67
C VAL A 31 -15.19 -0.98 1.66
N VAL A 32 -14.12 -0.38 1.14
CA VAL A 32 -13.02 0.21 1.93
C VAL A 32 -13.07 1.72 1.74
N ALA A 33 -13.50 2.45 2.75
CA ALA A 33 -13.51 3.91 2.74
C ALA A 33 -12.13 4.47 3.10
N VAL A 34 -11.56 5.32 2.22
CA VAL A 34 -10.19 5.86 2.37
C VAL A 34 -10.17 7.38 2.38
N GLY A 35 -9.16 7.97 3.04
CA GLY A 35 -9.13 9.41 3.36
C GLY A 35 -8.70 10.35 2.24
N SER A 36 -8.31 9.86 1.06
CA SER A 36 -7.96 10.72 -0.09
C SER A 36 -8.20 10.00 -1.43
N ASN A 37 -8.20 10.77 -2.51
CA ASN A 37 -8.29 10.24 -3.87
C ASN A 37 -7.00 9.52 -4.28
N PHE A 38 -7.12 8.65 -5.26
CA PHE A 38 -6.01 7.97 -5.91
C PHE A 38 -5.45 8.83 -7.04
N THR A 39 -4.12 8.95 -7.11
CA THR A 39 -3.48 9.79 -8.15
C THR A 39 -3.17 8.98 -9.40
N THR A 40 -2.80 7.72 -9.25
CA THR A 40 -2.48 6.78 -10.34
C THR A 40 -2.44 5.35 -9.79
N LEU A 41 -2.68 4.38 -10.65
CA LEU A 41 -2.48 2.96 -10.33
C LEU A 41 -1.17 2.39 -10.91
N ASP A 42 -0.30 3.24 -11.50
CA ASP A 42 1.07 2.86 -11.84
C ASP A 42 1.93 2.87 -10.57
N PRO A 43 2.43 1.70 -10.09
CA PRO A 43 3.21 1.63 -8.86
C PRO A 43 4.52 2.41 -8.93
N TYR A 44 5.11 2.58 -10.12
CA TYR A 44 6.35 3.33 -10.31
C TYR A 44 6.16 4.84 -10.33
N ASP A 45 4.92 5.32 -10.56
CA ASP A 45 4.59 6.75 -10.55
C ASP A 45 3.77 7.18 -9.32
N ALA A 46 3.17 6.23 -8.59
CA ALA A 46 2.45 6.50 -7.34
C ALA A 46 3.40 6.93 -6.22
N ASN A 47 3.31 8.18 -5.75
CA ASN A 47 4.12 8.70 -4.64
C ASN A 47 3.32 8.94 -3.36
N ASP A 48 2.03 8.64 -3.35
CA ASP A 48 1.16 8.70 -2.19
C ASP A 48 0.80 7.29 -1.66
N THR A 49 0.53 7.21 -0.37
CA THR A 49 0.31 5.95 0.35
C THR A 49 -0.96 5.23 -0.11
N LEU A 50 -2.03 5.97 -0.46
CA LEU A 50 -3.31 5.34 -0.80
C LEU A 50 -3.30 4.76 -2.21
N SER A 51 -2.73 5.46 -3.20
CA SER A 51 -2.50 4.88 -4.52
C SER A 51 -1.66 3.61 -4.44
N GLN A 52 -0.60 3.58 -3.61
CA GLN A 52 0.20 2.39 -3.39
C GLN A 52 -0.57 1.26 -2.66
N ALA A 53 -1.47 1.61 -1.74
CA ALA A 53 -2.30 0.61 -1.06
C ALA A 53 -3.26 -0.08 -2.03
N VAL A 54 -3.94 0.69 -2.88
CA VAL A 54 -4.83 0.16 -3.93
C VAL A 54 -4.07 -0.64 -4.97
N ALA A 55 -2.86 -0.19 -5.36
CA ALA A 55 -2.00 -0.88 -6.31
C ALA A 55 -1.65 -2.31 -5.87
N LYS A 56 -1.61 -2.61 -4.57
CA LYS A 56 -1.43 -3.98 -4.04
C LYS A 56 -2.57 -4.94 -4.40
N SER A 57 -3.73 -4.44 -4.82
CA SER A 57 -4.80 -5.28 -5.37
C SER A 57 -4.35 -5.93 -6.69
N PHE A 58 -3.62 -5.19 -7.51
CA PHE A 58 -3.27 -5.57 -8.88
C PHE A 58 -1.89 -6.20 -9.00
N TYR A 59 -0.93 -5.75 -8.16
CA TYR A 59 0.48 -5.99 -8.39
C TYR A 59 1.17 -6.68 -7.22
N GLN A 60 2.24 -7.38 -7.54
CA GLN A 60 3.19 -7.95 -6.58
C GLN A 60 4.62 -7.65 -7.02
N GLY A 61 5.51 -7.46 -6.05
CA GLY A 61 6.94 -7.30 -6.28
C GLY A 61 7.69 -8.64 -6.25
N LEU A 62 8.97 -8.61 -6.56
CA LEU A 62 9.87 -9.77 -6.38
C LEU A 62 9.93 -10.17 -4.90
N PHE A 63 10.03 -9.19 -4.04
CA PHE A 63 10.00 -9.28 -2.60
C PHE A 63 8.86 -8.43 -2.06
N GLY A 64 8.57 -8.55 -0.78
CA GLY A 64 7.61 -7.73 -0.05
C GLY A 64 8.03 -7.61 1.41
N LEU A 65 7.29 -6.82 2.17
CA LEU A 65 7.50 -6.67 3.60
C LEU A 65 6.38 -7.41 4.36
N ASP A 66 6.73 -8.06 5.45
CA ASP A 66 5.75 -8.60 6.40
C ASP A 66 5.27 -7.52 7.38
N LYS A 67 4.43 -7.93 8.35
CA LYS A 67 3.89 -7.02 9.39
C LYS A 67 4.98 -6.43 10.30
N ASP A 68 6.13 -7.09 10.40
CA ASP A 68 7.27 -6.67 11.21
C ASP A 68 8.35 -5.96 10.37
N MET A 69 8.00 -5.51 9.16
CA MET A 69 8.87 -4.83 8.19
C MET A 69 10.07 -5.67 7.73
N LYS A 70 10.01 -7.00 7.87
CA LYS A 70 11.03 -7.92 7.36
C LYS A 70 10.76 -8.28 5.91
N VAL A 71 11.82 -8.35 5.13
CA VAL A 71 11.73 -8.75 3.72
C VAL A 71 11.30 -10.21 3.62
N LYS A 72 10.33 -10.49 2.77
CA LYS A 72 9.87 -11.84 2.40
C LYS A 72 9.87 -12.03 0.89
N ASN A 73 10.10 -13.26 0.47
CA ASN A 73 9.98 -13.67 -0.94
C ASN A 73 8.51 -13.64 -1.38
N VAL A 74 8.24 -13.08 -2.57
CA VAL A 74 6.91 -13.06 -3.21
C VAL A 74 7.01 -13.69 -4.60
N LEU A 75 7.37 -12.95 -5.63
CA LEU A 75 7.62 -13.48 -6.98
C LEU A 75 9.03 -14.03 -7.16
N ALA A 76 9.97 -13.62 -6.31
CA ALA A 76 11.28 -14.27 -6.18
C ALA A 76 11.20 -15.48 -5.23
N LYS A 77 12.04 -16.51 -5.48
CA LYS A 77 12.30 -17.64 -4.57
C LYS A 77 13.49 -17.35 -3.66
N GLY A 78 14.44 -16.53 -4.11
CA GLY A 78 15.65 -16.18 -3.41
C GLY A 78 16.59 -15.38 -4.29
N TYR A 79 17.75 -15.03 -3.72
CA TYR A 79 18.80 -14.29 -4.42
C TYR A 79 20.17 -14.62 -3.86
N THR A 80 21.21 -14.35 -4.67
CA THR A 80 22.62 -14.30 -4.25
C THR A 80 23.20 -12.96 -4.61
N VAL A 81 24.26 -12.56 -3.89
CA VAL A 81 24.98 -11.30 -4.12
C VAL A 81 26.45 -11.65 -4.38
N SER A 82 27.06 -11.00 -5.36
CA SER A 82 28.52 -11.14 -5.61
C SER A 82 29.33 -10.53 -4.46
N ASP A 83 30.58 -10.96 -4.30
CA ASP A 83 31.47 -10.54 -3.21
C ASP A 83 31.71 -9.02 -3.20
N ASP A 84 31.70 -8.40 -4.38
CA ASP A 84 31.84 -6.95 -4.53
C ASP A 84 30.53 -6.17 -4.23
N GLY A 85 29.42 -6.88 -3.93
CA GLY A 85 28.13 -6.28 -3.65
C GLY A 85 27.44 -5.60 -4.84
N LEU A 86 27.96 -5.79 -6.06
CA LEU A 86 27.43 -5.12 -7.25
C LEU A 86 26.37 -5.93 -8.00
N THR A 87 26.44 -7.26 -7.95
CA THR A 87 25.59 -8.12 -8.76
C THR A 87 24.64 -8.95 -7.92
N TYR A 88 23.35 -8.84 -8.22
CA TYR A 88 22.28 -9.61 -7.60
C TYR A 88 21.71 -10.59 -8.60
N THR A 89 21.82 -11.89 -8.33
CA THR A 89 21.19 -12.95 -9.13
C THR A 89 19.96 -13.44 -8.41
N ILE A 90 18.79 -13.25 -9.02
CA ILE A 90 17.48 -13.50 -8.40
C ILE A 90 16.82 -14.66 -9.13
N THR A 91 16.45 -15.71 -8.38
CA THR A 91 15.65 -16.84 -8.87
C THR A 91 14.17 -16.54 -8.75
N LEU A 92 13.42 -16.71 -9.83
CA LEU A 92 12.01 -16.34 -9.95
C LEU A 92 11.09 -17.55 -9.72
N ARG A 93 9.89 -17.25 -9.25
CA ARG A 93 8.78 -18.20 -9.19
C ARG A 93 8.29 -18.45 -10.60
N GLN A 94 7.97 -19.72 -10.91
CA GLN A 94 7.48 -20.14 -12.22
C GLN A 94 5.99 -20.45 -12.18
N GLY A 95 5.33 -20.43 -13.35
CA GLY A 95 3.90 -20.72 -13.50
C GLY A 95 2.99 -19.59 -12.99
N VAL A 96 3.54 -18.41 -12.71
CA VAL A 96 2.75 -17.21 -12.37
C VAL A 96 2.30 -16.53 -13.66
N LYS A 97 1.04 -16.15 -13.72
CA LYS A 97 0.45 -15.38 -14.85
C LYS A 97 0.10 -13.97 -14.42
N PHE A 98 0.25 -13.04 -15.34
CA PHE A 98 -0.38 -11.73 -15.26
C PHE A 98 -1.88 -11.84 -15.52
N GLN A 99 -2.64 -10.81 -15.15
CA GLN A 99 -4.09 -10.76 -15.31
C GLN A 99 -4.55 -10.76 -16.77
N ASP A 100 -3.69 -10.42 -17.71
CA ASP A 100 -3.91 -10.52 -19.17
C ASP A 100 -3.51 -11.88 -19.76
N GLY A 101 -3.04 -12.82 -18.93
CA GLY A 101 -2.64 -14.16 -19.33
C GLY A 101 -1.17 -14.32 -19.70
N ALA A 102 -0.40 -13.23 -19.81
CA ALA A 102 1.04 -13.28 -20.06
C ALA A 102 1.78 -14.02 -18.93
N ASP A 103 2.90 -14.66 -19.27
CA ASP A 103 3.75 -15.30 -18.26
C ASP A 103 4.59 -14.27 -17.50
N PHE A 104 4.72 -14.48 -16.18
CA PHE A 104 5.71 -13.79 -15.38
C PHE A 104 7.04 -14.55 -15.45
N ASP A 105 8.05 -13.92 -15.99
CA ASP A 105 9.40 -14.45 -16.18
C ASP A 105 10.48 -13.38 -16.02
N ALA A 106 11.74 -13.73 -16.30
CA ALA A 106 12.87 -12.81 -16.22
C ALA A 106 12.80 -11.68 -17.27
N ALA A 107 12.15 -11.90 -18.41
CA ALA A 107 11.95 -10.86 -19.43
C ALA A 107 10.96 -9.80 -18.90
N ALA A 108 9.91 -10.22 -18.20
CA ALA A 108 8.98 -9.31 -17.56
C ALA A 108 9.66 -8.47 -16.47
N VAL A 109 10.52 -9.08 -15.65
CA VAL A 109 11.31 -8.34 -14.64
C VAL A 109 12.23 -7.31 -15.32
N LYS A 110 12.96 -7.72 -16.38
CA LYS A 110 13.82 -6.82 -17.12
C LYS A 110 13.04 -5.63 -17.70
N ALA A 111 11.91 -5.86 -18.35
CA ALA A 111 11.08 -4.79 -18.92
C ALA A 111 10.66 -3.75 -17.87
N ASN A 112 10.24 -4.21 -16.68
CA ASN A 112 9.86 -3.34 -15.58
C ASN A 112 11.06 -2.53 -15.03
N LEU A 113 12.18 -3.18 -14.76
CA LEU A 113 13.34 -2.50 -14.17
C LEU A 113 14.05 -1.57 -15.17
N ASP A 114 14.12 -1.93 -16.45
CA ASP A 114 14.63 -1.03 -17.49
C ASP A 114 13.74 0.22 -17.62
N ARG A 115 12.40 0.05 -17.60
CA ARG A 115 11.48 1.19 -17.56
C ARG A 115 11.73 2.06 -16.32
N ALA A 116 11.87 1.46 -15.15
CA ALA A 116 11.99 2.18 -13.89
C ALA A 116 13.33 2.91 -13.75
N SER A 117 14.42 2.36 -14.29
CA SER A 117 15.77 2.92 -14.21
C SER A 117 16.10 3.88 -15.35
N ASN A 118 15.23 4.03 -16.35
CA ASN A 118 15.40 5.01 -17.43
C ASN A 118 14.89 6.39 -16.96
N PRO A 119 15.78 7.41 -16.87
CA PRO A 119 15.41 8.77 -16.45
C PRO A 119 14.43 9.46 -17.43
N ASP A 120 14.44 9.09 -18.72
CA ASP A 120 13.57 9.70 -19.73
C ASP A 120 12.08 9.37 -19.55
N ASN A 121 11.76 8.36 -18.73
CA ASN A 121 10.39 8.03 -18.39
C ASN A 121 9.79 8.97 -17.32
N HIS A 122 10.60 9.80 -16.67
CA HIS A 122 10.19 10.81 -15.67
C HIS A 122 9.30 10.24 -14.54
N LEU A 123 9.51 8.98 -14.17
CA LEU A 123 8.74 8.32 -13.11
C LEU A 123 9.08 8.92 -11.75
N LYS A 124 8.07 9.22 -10.93
CA LYS A 124 8.26 9.85 -9.61
C LYS A 124 9.13 9.01 -8.67
N ARG A 125 9.17 7.67 -8.87
CA ARG A 125 9.98 6.75 -8.06
C ARG A 125 11.34 6.43 -8.66
N TYR A 126 11.77 7.10 -9.73
CA TYR A 126 13.07 6.89 -10.38
C TYR A 126 14.25 6.81 -9.39
N ASN A 127 14.23 7.61 -8.34
CA ASN A 127 15.31 7.61 -7.34
C ASN A 127 15.55 6.25 -6.65
N LEU A 128 14.55 5.35 -6.62
CA LEU A 128 14.71 4.00 -6.09
C LEU A 128 15.55 3.11 -7.04
N TYR A 129 15.56 3.41 -8.33
CA TYR A 129 16.12 2.54 -9.38
C TYR A 129 17.37 3.12 -10.05
N LYS A 130 17.70 4.39 -9.84
CA LYS A 130 18.82 5.08 -10.51
C LYS A 130 20.17 4.40 -10.33
N ASN A 131 20.35 3.56 -9.28
CA ASN A 131 21.56 2.80 -9.04
C ASN A 131 21.64 1.50 -9.86
N ILE A 132 20.58 1.09 -10.54
CA ILE A 132 20.62 -0.03 -11.48
C ILE A 132 21.43 0.39 -12.70
N ALA A 133 22.51 -0.34 -12.97
CA ALA A 133 23.31 -0.17 -14.19
C ALA A 133 22.76 -1.01 -15.33
N LYS A 134 22.33 -2.25 -15.03
CA LYS A 134 21.87 -3.21 -16.05
C LYS A 134 21.00 -4.28 -15.44
N THR A 135 19.97 -4.70 -16.18
CA THR A 135 19.16 -5.89 -15.90
C THR A 135 19.30 -6.89 -17.05
N GLU A 136 19.67 -8.12 -16.75
CA GLU A 136 19.95 -9.18 -17.73
C GLU A 136 19.09 -10.41 -17.46
N VAL A 137 18.52 -10.97 -18.51
CA VAL A 137 17.87 -12.29 -18.49
C VAL A 137 18.96 -13.35 -18.61
N VAL A 138 19.12 -14.18 -17.61
CA VAL A 138 20.02 -15.34 -17.63
C VAL A 138 19.31 -16.54 -18.28
N ASP A 139 18.10 -16.80 -17.80
CA ASP A 139 17.13 -17.76 -18.32
C ASP A 139 15.72 -17.31 -17.90
N PRO A 140 14.63 -17.97 -18.33
CA PRO A 140 13.27 -17.55 -17.97
C PRO A 140 12.99 -17.46 -16.47
N ALA A 141 13.75 -18.17 -15.64
CA ALA A 141 13.58 -18.22 -14.18
C ALA A 141 14.65 -17.43 -13.41
N THR A 142 15.60 -16.80 -14.08
CA THR A 142 16.76 -16.16 -13.45
C THR A 142 17.05 -14.80 -14.08
N VAL A 143 17.03 -13.77 -13.25
CA VAL A 143 17.43 -12.40 -13.64
C VAL A 143 18.68 -11.98 -12.88
N LYS A 144 19.57 -11.29 -13.55
CA LYS A 144 20.77 -10.70 -12.97
C LYS A 144 20.67 -9.17 -13.04
N ILE A 145 20.85 -8.52 -11.90
CA ILE A 145 20.78 -7.06 -11.77
C ILE A 145 22.17 -6.59 -11.31
N THR A 146 22.78 -5.71 -12.10
CA THR A 146 24.06 -5.08 -11.77
C THR A 146 23.83 -3.64 -11.34
N LEU A 147 24.42 -3.26 -10.22
CA LEU A 147 24.36 -1.91 -9.67
C LEU A 147 25.57 -1.08 -10.11
N LYS A 148 25.42 0.26 -10.18
CA LYS A 148 26.50 1.23 -10.45
C LYS A 148 27.48 1.33 -9.27
N GLN A 149 26.99 1.11 -8.05
CA GLN A 149 27.78 1.08 -6.82
C GLN A 149 27.16 0.11 -5.82
N PRO A 150 27.92 -0.49 -4.91
CA PRO A 150 27.40 -1.40 -3.90
C PRO A 150 26.34 -0.73 -3.04
N PHE A 151 25.24 -1.45 -2.78
CA PHE A 151 24.13 -0.94 -1.99
C PHE A 151 23.43 -2.06 -1.23
N SER A 152 23.83 -2.27 0.03
CA SER A 152 23.35 -3.38 0.87
C SER A 152 21.82 -3.37 1.10
N ALA A 153 21.17 -2.21 1.02
CA ALA A 153 19.72 -2.09 1.15
C ALA A 153 18.93 -2.35 -0.16
N PHE A 154 19.59 -2.82 -1.24
CA PHE A 154 18.92 -2.96 -2.54
C PHE A 154 17.73 -3.93 -2.50
N ILE A 155 17.81 -5.04 -1.74
CA ILE A 155 16.69 -5.95 -1.57
C ILE A 155 15.49 -5.29 -0.87
N ASN A 156 15.74 -4.36 0.04
CA ASN A 156 14.68 -3.57 0.67
C ASN A 156 13.99 -2.63 -0.35
N ILE A 157 14.77 -2.08 -1.31
CA ILE A 157 14.18 -1.35 -2.45
C ILE A 157 13.29 -2.27 -3.27
N LEU A 158 13.74 -3.49 -3.59
CA LEU A 158 12.95 -4.46 -4.36
C LEU A 158 11.73 -5.01 -3.58
N ALA A 159 11.69 -4.83 -2.26
CA ALA A 159 10.53 -5.16 -1.41
C ALA A 159 9.55 -3.98 -1.25
N HIS A 160 9.92 -2.78 -1.71
CA HIS A 160 9.04 -1.61 -1.65
C HIS A 160 7.84 -1.79 -2.60
N PRO A 161 6.61 -1.39 -2.21
CA PRO A 161 5.41 -1.53 -3.05
C PRO A 161 5.53 -0.91 -4.44
N ALA A 162 6.35 0.13 -4.60
CA ALA A 162 6.63 0.75 -5.88
C ALA A 162 7.41 -0.16 -6.84
N THR A 163 8.01 -1.27 -6.39
CA THR A 163 8.78 -2.21 -7.23
C THR A 163 7.92 -3.42 -7.63
N ALA A 164 6.66 -3.18 -7.91
CA ALA A 164 5.73 -4.22 -8.30
C ALA A 164 5.75 -4.46 -9.82
N MET A 165 5.51 -5.70 -10.25
CA MET A 165 5.63 -6.10 -11.65
C MET A 165 4.34 -5.82 -12.43
N ILE A 166 4.46 -5.05 -13.49
CA ILE A 166 3.42 -4.75 -14.48
C ILE A 166 3.61 -5.70 -15.67
N SER A 167 2.50 -6.16 -16.29
CA SER A 167 2.57 -6.94 -17.51
C SER A 167 3.31 -6.19 -18.63
N PRO A 168 4.33 -6.79 -19.27
CA PRO A 168 4.99 -6.18 -20.42
C PRO A 168 4.03 -5.88 -21.58
N GLN A 169 3.05 -6.76 -21.82
CA GLN A 169 2.02 -6.55 -22.85
C GLN A 169 1.16 -5.32 -22.54
N ALA A 170 0.80 -5.12 -21.27
CA ALA A 170 0.07 -3.93 -20.85
C ALA A 170 0.92 -2.66 -20.95
N LEU A 171 2.22 -2.74 -20.61
CA LEU A 171 3.15 -1.61 -20.80
C LEU A 171 3.27 -1.21 -22.28
N GLU A 172 3.39 -2.18 -23.17
CA GLU A 172 3.43 -1.93 -24.60
C GLU A 172 2.12 -1.32 -25.12
N LYS A 173 0.98 -1.90 -24.70
CA LYS A 173 -0.34 -1.49 -25.17
C LYS A 173 -0.75 -0.10 -24.69
N TYR A 174 -0.50 0.22 -23.41
CA TYR A 174 -1.04 1.43 -22.77
C TYR A 174 0.01 2.53 -22.55
N GLY A 175 1.29 2.21 -22.61
CA GLY A 175 2.37 3.19 -22.49
C GLY A 175 2.22 4.09 -21.25
N LYS A 176 2.05 5.40 -21.50
CA LYS A 176 1.89 6.40 -20.43
C LYS A 176 0.55 6.29 -19.69
N ASP A 177 -0.46 5.68 -20.31
CA ASP A 177 -1.79 5.52 -19.72
C ASP A 177 -1.91 4.26 -18.85
N ILE A 178 -0.81 3.54 -18.62
CA ILE A 178 -0.77 2.33 -17.78
C ILE A 178 -1.33 2.56 -16.37
N GLY A 179 -1.24 3.79 -15.86
CA GLY A 179 -1.81 4.18 -14.58
C GLY A 179 -3.34 4.07 -14.50
N PHE A 180 -4.04 3.99 -15.62
CA PHE A 180 -5.49 3.75 -15.72
C PHE A 180 -5.85 2.32 -16.08
N HIS A 181 -4.88 1.51 -16.46
CA HIS A 181 -5.05 0.15 -16.95
C HIS A 181 -4.15 -0.84 -16.18
N PRO A 182 -4.34 -0.98 -14.86
CA PRO A 182 -3.46 -1.83 -14.05
C PRO A 182 -3.59 -3.30 -14.45
N VAL A 183 -2.46 -3.92 -14.80
CA VAL A 183 -2.33 -5.34 -15.10
C VAL A 183 -1.08 -5.89 -14.43
N GLY A 184 -1.25 -6.72 -13.42
CA GLY A 184 -0.18 -7.31 -12.64
C GLY A 184 -0.42 -8.78 -12.34
N THR A 185 0.30 -9.29 -11.33
CA THR A 185 0.21 -10.68 -10.85
C THR A 185 -0.62 -10.80 -9.56
N GLY A 186 -1.24 -9.69 -9.13
CA GLY A 186 -1.94 -9.60 -7.85
C GLY A 186 -3.27 -10.36 -7.81
N PRO A 187 -3.86 -10.46 -6.61
CA PRO A 187 -5.05 -11.28 -6.37
C PRO A 187 -6.34 -10.73 -7.01
N TYR A 188 -6.37 -9.46 -7.35
CA TYR A 188 -7.54 -8.81 -7.95
C TYR A 188 -7.18 -8.12 -9.25
N GLN A 189 -8.12 -8.04 -10.16
CA GLN A 189 -8.05 -7.29 -11.42
C GLN A 189 -9.05 -6.14 -11.42
N LEU A 190 -8.78 -5.10 -12.19
CA LEU A 190 -9.68 -3.97 -12.32
C LEU A 190 -11.03 -4.42 -12.90
N GLU A 191 -12.11 -4.01 -12.25
CA GLU A 191 -13.46 -4.13 -12.79
C GLU A 191 -13.91 -2.78 -13.34
N THR A 192 -13.83 -1.73 -12.53
CA THR A 192 -14.23 -0.38 -12.91
C THR A 192 -13.43 0.65 -12.11
N TRP A 193 -13.01 1.72 -12.75
CA TRP A 193 -12.51 2.91 -12.09
C TRP A 193 -13.32 4.13 -12.49
N ASN A 194 -14.15 4.62 -11.57
CA ASN A 194 -14.72 5.95 -11.65
C ASN A 194 -13.76 6.90 -10.91
N GLN A 195 -13.04 7.73 -11.64
CA GLN A 195 -11.96 8.58 -11.11
C GLN A 195 -12.44 9.59 -10.05
N THR A 196 -13.74 9.90 -10.02
CA THR A 196 -14.32 10.84 -9.06
C THR A 196 -14.95 10.17 -7.84
N ASP A 197 -15.14 8.83 -7.85
CA ASP A 197 -15.90 8.14 -6.82
C ASP A 197 -15.19 6.88 -6.27
N PHE A 198 -14.79 5.90 -7.12
CA PHE A 198 -14.25 4.64 -6.61
C PHE A 198 -13.40 3.87 -7.61
N VAL A 199 -12.56 2.98 -7.07
CA VAL A 199 -11.92 1.88 -7.81
C VAL A 199 -12.55 0.57 -7.34
N LYS A 200 -13.20 -0.17 -8.24
CA LYS A 200 -13.72 -1.51 -7.96
C LYS A 200 -12.85 -2.57 -8.60
N VAL A 201 -12.48 -3.54 -7.80
CA VAL A 201 -11.66 -4.67 -8.22
C VAL A 201 -12.41 -5.96 -7.97
N LYS A 202 -12.22 -6.94 -8.85
CA LYS A 202 -12.78 -8.30 -8.71
C LYS A 202 -11.67 -9.33 -8.60
N LYS A 203 -11.97 -10.43 -7.95
CA LYS A 203 -11.09 -11.58 -7.82
C LYS A 203 -10.50 -12.01 -9.16
N PHE A 204 -9.20 -12.22 -9.22
CA PHE A 204 -8.53 -12.81 -10.36
C PHE A 204 -8.54 -14.34 -10.24
N ALA A 205 -9.29 -15.01 -11.10
CA ALA A 205 -9.43 -16.47 -11.07
C ALA A 205 -8.10 -17.21 -11.31
N GLY A 206 -7.18 -16.59 -12.08
CA GLY A 206 -5.84 -17.12 -12.37
C GLY A 206 -4.79 -16.81 -11.30
N TYR A 207 -5.19 -16.34 -10.12
CA TYR A 207 -4.21 -16.00 -9.08
C TYR A 207 -3.44 -17.24 -8.63
N TRP A 208 -2.11 -17.12 -8.61
CA TRP A 208 -1.19 -18.25 -8.39
C TRP A 208 -1.21 -18.84 -6.97
N GLN A 209 -1.68 -18.09 -5.97
CA GLN A 209 -1.83 -18.61 -4.60
C GLN A 209 -3.19 -19.29 -4.44
N GLN A 210 -3.18 -20.61 -4.29
CA GLN A 210 -4.41 -21.40 -4.17
C GLN A 210 -5.26 -20.98 -2.97
N GLY A 211 -6.56 -20.91 -3.17
CA GLY A 211 -7.54 -20.56 -2.14
C GLY A 211 -7.57 -19.06 -1.78
N LEU A 212 -6.82 -18.23 -2.48
CA LEU A 212 -6.82 -16.76 -2.36
C LEU A 212 -7.23 -16.11 -3.69
N PRO A 213 -7.75 -14.89 -3.66
CA PRO A 213 -8.22 -14.16 -2.47
C PRO A 213 -9.53 -14.74 -1.90
N LYS A 214 -9.88 -14.37 -0.65
CA LYS A 214 -11.11 -14.83 0.03
C LYS A 214 -12.34 -14.01 -0.32
N LEU A 215 -12.14 -12.74 -0.69
CA LEU A 215 -13.20 -11.82 -1.09
C LEU A 215 -13.39 -11.90 -2.60
N ASP A 216 -14.62 -11.70 -3.06
CA ASP A 216 -14.95 -11.73 -4.48
C ASP A 216 -14.70 -10.37 -5.14
N SER A 217 -14.99 -9.27 -4.43
CA SER A 217 -14.66 -7.91 -4.86
C SER A 217 -14.28 -6.99 -3.71
N ILE A 218 -13.58 -5.90 -4.04
CA ILE A 218 -13.29 -4.79 -3.15
C ILE A 218 -13.61 -3.49 -3.88
N THR A 219 -14.38 -2.62 -3.24
CA THR A 219 -14.62 -1.25 -3.70
C THR A 219 -13.82 -0.29 -2.83
N TRP A 220 -12.79 0.32 -3.39
CA TRP A 220 -12.00 1.36 -2.74
C TRP A 220 -12.66 2.71 -2.99
N ARG A 221 -13.19 3.32 -1.94
CA ARG A 221 -13.97 4.56 -2.04
C ARG A 221 -13.29 5.71 -1.31
N PRO A 222 -12.81 6.75 -2.01
CA PRO A 222 -12.33 7.98 -1.41
C PRO A 222 -13.46 8.69 -0.67
N VAL A 223 -13.27 8.94 0.62
CA VAL A 223 -14.18 9.69 1.49
C VAL A 223 -13.33 10.63 2.33
N THR A 224 -13.11 11.83 1.85
CA THR A 224 -12.17 12.79 2.46
C THR A 224 -12.67 13.35 3.80
N ASP A 225 -14.00 13.47 3.96
CA ASP A 225 -14.58 13.89 5.23
C ASP A 225 -14.48 12.77 6.28
N ASN A 226 -13.86 13.10 7.41
CA ASN A 226 -13.60 12.18 8.49
C ASN A 226 -14.87 11.64 9.16
N ASN A 227 -15.90 12.50 9.33
CA ASN A 227 -17.14 12.12 10.01
C ASN A 227 -17.97 11.19 9.12
N THR A 228 -18.05 11.49 7.83
CA THR A 228 -18.71 10.63 6.86
C THR A 228 -18.06 9.26 6.81
N ARG A 229 -16.71 9.20 6.79
CA ARG A 229 -15.97 7.93 6.76
C ARG A 229 -16.22 7.09 8.01
N ALA A 230 -16.31 7.72 9.19
CA ALA A 230 -16.66 7.04 10.44
C ALA A 230 -18.14 6.60 10.46
N ALA A 231 -19.06 7.40 9.92
CA ALA A 231 -20.47 7.06 9.82
C ALA A 231 -20.71 5.84 8.91
N MET A 232 -20.01 5.74 7.80
CA MET A 232 -20.08 4.59 6.88
C MET A 232 -19.75 3.26 7.58
N LEU A 233 -18.79 3.24 8.53
CA LEU A 233 -18.52 2.07 9.35
C LEU A 233 -19.69 1.75 10.30
N GLN A 234 -20.27 2.77 10.93
CA GLN A 234 -21.37 2.58 11.90
C GLN A 234 -22.65 2.08 11.23
N THR A 235 -22.91 2.51 9.99
CA THR A 235 -24.09 2.11 9.21
C THR A 235 -23.87 0.79 8.47
N GLY A 236 -22.62 0.30 8.36
CA GLY A 236 -22.28 -0.88 7.57
C GLY A 236 -22.15 -0.60 6.05
N GLU A 237 -22.23 0.66 5.62
CA GLU A 237 -21.99 1.05 4.23
C GLU A 237 -20.54 0.76 3.82
N ALA A 238 -19.58 0.90 4.73
CA ALA A 238 -18.21 0.43 4.57
C ALA A 238 -17.88 -0.62 5.63
N GLN A 239 -17.15 -1.67 5.24
CA GLN A 239 -16.67 -2.71 6.13
C GLN A 239 -15.28 -2.38 6.67
N PHE A 240 -14.53 -1.55 5.97
CA PHE A 240 -13.23 -1.03 6.41
C PHE A 240 -13.14 0.47 6.15
N ALA A 241 -12.45 1.18 7.05
CA ALA A 241 -12.13 2.58 6.84
C ALA A 241 -10.75 2.92 7.41
N PHE A 242 -9.97 3.72 6.67
CA PHE A 242 -8.70 4.27 7.15
C PHE A 242 -8.29 5.56 6.40
N PRO A 243 -7.55 6.45 7.06
CA PRO A 243 -7.36 6.49 8.50
C PRO A 243 -8.66 6.83 9.23
N ILE A 244 -8.75 6.39 10.49
CA ILE A 244 -9.82 6.83 11.40
C ILE A 244 -9.31 8.06 12.15
N PRO A 245 -10.14 9.10 12.32
CA PRO A 245 -9.79 10.25 13.14
C PRO A 245 -9.49 9.84 14.57
N TYR A 246 -8.40 10.34 15.14
CA TYR A 246 -7.95 9.95 16.47
C TYR A 246 -9.00 10.25 17.55
N GLU A 247 -9.69 11.37 17.43
CA GLU A 247 -10.75 11.81 18.34
C GLU A 247 -11.98 10.88 18.32
N GLN A 248 -12.22 10.20 17.21
CA GLN A 248 -13.35 9.26 17.06
C GLN A 248 -12.97 7.81 17.38
N ALA A 249 -11.67 7.48 17.36
CA ALA A 249 -11.19 6.12 17.54
C ALA A 249 -11.71 5.48 18.84
N ALA A 250 -11.63 6.20 19.96
CA ALA A 250 -12.11 5.72 21.25
C ALA A 250 -13.64 5.53 21.32
N LEU A 251 -14.41 6.30 20.55
CA LEU A 251 -15.86 6.16 20.45
C LEU A 251 -16.23 4.94 19.61
N LEU A 252 -15.61 4.80 18.45
CA LEU A 252 -15.82 3.66 17.53
C LEU A 252 -15.44 2.33 18.19
N ALA A 253 -14.37 2.31 18.99
CA ALA A 253 -13.93 1.13 19.73
C ALA A 253 -14.94 0.63 20.79
N LYS A 254 -15.90 1.45 21.20
CA LYS A 254 -16.99 1.03 22.11
C LYS A 254 -18.11 0.29 21.39
N ASN A 255 -18.19 0.38 20.08
CA ASN A 255 -19.17 -0.33 19.27
C ASN A 255 -18.75 -1.80 19.14
N LYS A 256 -19.54 -2.71 19.72
CA LYS A 256 -19.26 -4.16 19.73
C LYS A 256 -19.23 -4.81 18.33
N ASN A 257 -19.78 -4.13 17.32
CA ASN A 257 -19.79 -4.60 15.93
C ASN A 257 -18.56 -4.11 15.14
N LEU A 258 -17.69 -3.29 15.75
CA LEU A 258 -16.51 -2.74 15.12
C LEU A 258 -15.25 -3.18 15.86
N GLU A 259 -14.18 -3.39 15.10
CA GLU A 259 -12.84 -3.63 15.63
C GLU A 259 -11.94 -2.44 15.29
N LEU A 260 -11.33 -1.83 16.31
CA LEU A 260 -10.31 -0.82 16.13
C LEU A 260 -8.94 -1.48 16.09
N VAL A 261 -8.32 -1.47 14.90
CA VAL A 261 -6.93 -1.93 14.72
C VAL A 261 -5.99 -0.73 14.78
N ALA A 262 -5.23 -0.62 15.87
CA ALA A 262 -4.20 0.39 16.06
C ALA A 262 -2.83 -0.29 16.09
N SER A 263 -1.98 0.02 15.11
CA SER A 263 -0.64 -0.56 15.00
C SER A 263 0.43 0.52 15.00
N PRO A 264 1.60 0.29 15.59
CA PRO A 264 2.75 1.17 15.43
C PRO A 264 3.04 1.40 13.96
N SER A 265 3.28 2.66 13.59
CA SER A 265 3.61 3.04 12.22
C SER A 265 5.06 3.50 12.13
N ILE A 266 5.61 3.50 10.91
CA ILE A 266 6.91 4.10 10.61
C ILE A 266 6.80 5.58 10.26
N MET A 267 5.58 6.15 10.34
CA MET A 267 5.34 7.55 10.07
C MET A 267 5.79 8.41 11.23
N GLN A 268 6.57 9.45 10.92
CA GLN A 268 6.93 10.48 11.89
C GLN A 268 6.31 11.82 11.51
N ARG A 269 5.90 12.56 12.54
CA ARG A 269 5.52 13.97 12.43
C ARG A 269 6.63 14.80 13.07
N TYR A 270 7.12 15.79 12.35
CA TYR A 270 8.23 16.65 12.81
C TYR A 270 8.02 18.08 12.35
N ILE A 271 8.68 19.00 13.04
CA ILE A 271 8.79 20.39 12.62
C ILE A 271 10.09 20.52 11.84
N SER A 272 9.99 20.89 10.57
CA SER A 272 11.16 21.17 9.74
C SER A 272 11.59 22.62 9.93
N MET A 273 12.89 22.82 10.12
CA MET A 273 13.50 24.15 10.24
C MET A 273 14.42 24.39 9.05
N ASN A 274 14.20 25.48 8.31
CA ASN A 274 15.09 25.84 7.22
C ASN A 274 16.40 26.47 7.77
N VAL A 275 17.43 25.65 7.88
CA VAL A 275 18.72 26.04 8.46
C VAL A 275 19.53 27.03 7.61
N THR A 276 19.07 27.37 6.41
CA THR A 276 19.70 28.40 5.55
C THR A 276 19.12 29.80 5.80
N GLN A 277 18.10 29.91 6.66
CA GLN A 277 17.42 31.18 6.96
C GLN A 277 17.40 31.43 8.46
N LYS A 278 17.54 32.74 8.80
CA LYS A 278 17.36 33.20 10.17
C LYS A 278 15.90 33.03 10.62
N PRO A 279 15.69 32.68 11.88
CA PRO A 279 16.66 32.49 12.94
C PRO A 279 17.21 31.06 13.04
N PHE A 280 16.77 30.14 12.15
CA PHE A 280 17.05 28.70 12.24
C PHE A 280 18.45 28.30 11.77
N ASP A 281 19.23 29.23 11.19
CA ASP A 281 20.68 29.07 10.94
C ASP A 281 21.46 28.92 12.25
N ASN A 282 20.97 29.52 13.37
CA ASN A 282 21.59 29.42 14.68
C ASN A 282 21.23 28.11 15.39
N PRO A 283 22.21 27.23 15.75
CA PRO A 283 21.94 25.98 16.45
C PRO A 283 21.25 26.16 17.80
N LYS A 284 21.54 27.24 18.54
CA LYS A 284 20.91 27.52 19.85
C LYS A 284 19.42 27.76 19.73
N VAL A 285 18.97 28.40 18.65
CA VAL A 285 17.52 28.56 18.36
C VAL A 285 16.87 27.23 18.16
N ARG A 286 17.46 26.33 17.36
CA ARG A 286 16.93 24.99 17.13
C ARG A 286 16.87 24.14 18.39
N GLU A 287 17.90 24.26 19.23
CA GLU A 287 17.96 23.61 20.54
C GLU A 287 16.88 24.16 21.49
N ALA A 288 16.71 25.47 21.56
CA ALA A 288 15.67 26.12 22.33
C ALA A 288 14.25 25.60 21.98
N LEU A 289 13.96 25.45 20.71
CA LEU A 289 12.67 24.91 20.26
C LEU A 289 12.46 23.46 20.72
N ASN A 290 13.52 22.66 20.80
CA ASN A 290 13.43 21.30 21.35
C ASN A 290 13.09 21.28 22.85
N TYR A 291 13.59 22.21 23.64
CA TYR A 291 13.24 22.37 25.06
C TYR A 291 11.84 22.99 25.24
N ALA A 292 11.40 23.82 24.29
CA ALA A 292 10.11 24.50 24.38
C ALA A 292 8.89 23.59 24.13
N ILE A 293 9.06 22.43 23.48
CA ILE A 293 7.94 21.58 23.07
C ILE A 293 7.68 20.48 24.09
N ASN A 294 6.49 20.53 24.71
CA ASN A 294 5.99 19.44 25.54
C ASN A 294 5.42 18.32 24.65
N ARG A 295 6.30 17.37 24.25
CA ARG A 295 5.92 16.26 23.35
C ARG A 295 4.83 15.36 23.92
N GLN A 296 4.83 15.15 25.26
CA GLN A 296 3.83 14.33 25.93
C GLN A 296 2.43 14.96 25.85
N ALA A 297 2.36 16.26 26.15
CA ALA A 297 1.10 17.01 26.02
C ALA A 297 0.63 17.05 24.55
N LEU A 298 1.55 17.26 23.60
CA LEU A 298 1.23 17.28 22.17
C LEU A 298 0.62 15.95 21.71
N VAL A 299 1.20 14.82 22.10
CA VAL A 299 0.66 13.49 21.78
C VAL A 299 -0.74 13.32 22.35
N LYS A 300 -0.96 13.74 23.58
CA LYS A 300 -2.27 13.64 24.25
C LYS A 300 -3.34 14.49 23.55
N VAL A 301 -2.99 15.71 23.17
CA VAL A 301 -3.95 16.68 22.62
C VAL A 301 -4.19 16.46 21.13
N ALA A 302 -3.11 16.32 20.34
CA ALA A 302 -3.22 16.26 18.88
C ALA A 302 -3.49 14.85 18.34
N PHE A 303 -3.14 13.80 19.10
CA PHE A 303 -3.27 12.41 18.65
C PHE A 303 -4.13 11.55 19.58
N ALA A 304 -4.82 12.14 20.55
CA ALA A 304 -5.64 11.44 21.53
C ALA A 304 -4.94 10.22 22.18
N GLY A 305 -3.60 10.28 22.31
CA GLY A 305 -2.76 9.19 22.81
C GLY A 305 -2.36 8.11 21.78
N TYR A 306 -2.82 8.19 20.54
CA TYR A 306 -2.48 7.24 19.46
C TYR A 306 -1.15 7.57 18.76
N ALA A 307 -0.21 8.17 19.46
CA ALA A 307 1.14 8.41 19.00
C ALA A 307 2.14 8.22 20.16
N THR A 308 3.41 8.10 19.82
CA THR A 308 4.52 8.01 20.79
C THR A 308 5.51 9.12 20.50
N PRO A 309 6.02 9.84 21.52
CA PRO A 309 7.10 10.82 21.33
C PRO A 309 8.29 10.18 20.62
N ALA A 310 8.80 10.82 19.57
CA ALA A 310 9.95 10.31 18.84
C ALA A 310 11.23 10.40 19.68
N THR A 311 12.02 9.33 19.65
CA THR A 311 13.33 9.23 20.31
C THR A 311 14.49 9.26 19.33
N GLY A 312 14.23 9.44 18.04
CA GLY A 312 15.23 9.52 16.98
C GLY A 312 14.60 9.89 15.65
N VAL A 313 15.42 10.01 14.62
CA VAL A 313 14.99 10.33 13.25
C VAL A 313 14.32 9.12 12.58
N VAL A 314 14.70 7.90 13.01
CA VAL A 314 14.13 6.64 12.52
C VAL A 314 13.25 6.04 13.61
N PRO A 315 12.01 5.61 13.30
CA PRO A 315 11.15 4.97 14.29
C PRO A 315 11.79 3.74 14.92
N PRO A 316 11.60 3.48 16.23
CA PRO A 316 12.23 2.35 16.92
C PRO A 316 11.86 0.97 16.38
N SER A 317 10.75 0.85 15.63
CA SER A 317 10.32 -0.39 14.97
C SER A 317 11.16 -0.75 13.73
N ILE A 318 11.97 0.17 13.22
CA ILE A 318 12.82 -0.06 12.05
C ILE A 318 14.18 -0.62 12.52
N ALA A 319 14.66 -1.65 11.80
CA ALA A 319 15.97 -2.24 12.06
C ALA A 319 17.07 -1.16 12.02
N TYR A 320 18.03 -1.26 12.95
CA TYR A 320 19.15 -0.32 13.14
C TYR A 320 18.73 1.08 13.62
N ALA A 321 17.47 1.32 13.99
CA ALA A 321 17.06 2.56 14.60
C ALA A 321 17.88 2.83 15.88
N GLN A 322 18.34 4.07 16.02
CA GLN A 322 19.03 4.54 17.23
C GLN A 322 18.02 5.34 18.07
N SER A 323 17.92 5.00 19.34
CA SER A 323 17.11 5.76 20.29
C SER A 323 18.00 6.71 21.07
N TYR A 324 17.63 7.97 21.08
CA TYR A 324 18.31 9.03 21.81
C TYR A 324 17.46 9.47 23.00
N GLN A 325 18.11 10.01 24.02
CA GLN A 325 17.38 10.72 25.08
C GLN A 325 16.87 12.04 24.50
N PRO A 326 15.55 12.24 24.40
CA PRO A 326 15.00 13.49 23.92
C PRO A 326 15.27 14.61 24.91
N TRP A 327 15.46 15.84 24.43
CA TRP A 327 15.49 17.01 25.32
C TRP A 327 14.23 17.03 26.19
N PRO A 328 14.38 17.28 27.52
CA PRO A 328 13.21 17.43 28.38
C PRO A 328 12.41 18.70 28.00
N TYR A 329 11.16 18.75 28.38
CA TYR A 329 10.39 19.99 28.31
C TYR A 329 10.88 20.96 29.40
N ASP A 330 11.57 22.01 29.01
CA ASP A 330 12.10 23.05 29.88
C ASP A 330 11.98 24.43 29.22
N PRO A 331 10.85 25.13 29.41
CA PRO A 331 10.67 26.47 28.88
C PRO A 331 11.63 27.52 29.41
N ALA A 332 12.19 27.33 30.63
CA ALA A 332 13.17 28.25 31.20
C ALA A 332 14.50 28.15 30.43
N LYS A 333 14.97 26.92 30.19
CA LYS A 333 16.15 26.67 29.38
C LYS A 333 15.97 27.13 27.93
N ALA A 334 14.78 26.96 27.37
CA ALA A 334 14.48 27.48 26.05
C ALA A 334 14.63 29.00 25.93
N ARG A 335 14.14 29.77 26.94
CA ARG A 335 14.30 31.25 26.98
C ARG A 335 15.74 31.65 27.15
N GLU A 336 16.50 30.95 27.99
CA GLU A 336 17.94 31.19 28.16
C GLU A 336 18.67 31.06 26.82
N LEU A 337 18.47 29.97 26.10
CA LEU A 337 19.11 29.72 24.81
C LEU A 337 18.71 30.74 23.75
N LEU A 338 17.43 31.16 23.72
CA LEU A 338 16.96 32.23 22.81
C LEU A 338 17.66 33.56 23.13
N LYS A 339 17.78 33.92 24.41
CA LYS A 339 18.50 35.12 24.85
C LYS A 339 19.97 35.08 24.40
N GLU A 340 20.65 33.95 24.62
CA GLU A 340 22.05 33.73 24.17
C GLU A 340 22.18 33.79 22.65
N ALA A 341 21.14 33.40 21.91
CA ALA A 341 21.08 33.46 20.47
C ALA A 341 20.74 34.88 19.90
N GLY A 342 20.51 35.86 20.79
CA GLY A 342 20.18 37.25 20.42
C GLY A 342 18.68 37.50 20.25
N TYR A 343 17.82 36.61 20.77
CA TYR A 343 16.35 36.72 20.67
C TYR A 343 15.70 36.69 22.08
N PRO A 344 16.00 37.70 22.97
CA PRO A 344 15.50 37.71 24.33
C PRO A 344 13.95 37.76 24.42
N ASP A 345 13.32 38.41 23.45
CA ASP A 345 11.87 38.58 23.39
C ASP A 345 11.18 37.67 22.35
N GLY A 346 11.93 36.72 21.77
CA GLY A 346 11.47 35.85 20.70
C GLY A 346 11.78 36.39 19.30
N PHE A 347 11.10 35.82 18.27
CA PHE A 347 11.27 36.17 16.86
C PHE A 347 9.98 35.93 16.07
#